data_e59811d47325a29e83b1c1971f515899
#
_entry.id   e59811d47325a29e83b1c1971f515899
#
_cell.length_a   1.000
_cell.length_b   1.000
_cell.length_c   1.000
_cell.angle_alpha   90.00
_cell.angle_beta   90.00
_cell.angle_gamma   90.00
#
_symmetry.space_group_name_H-M   'P 1'
#
loop_
_entity.id
_entity.type
_entity.pdbx_description
1 polymer ?
#
loop_
_entity_poly.entity_id
_entity_poly.type
_entity_poly.pdbx_seq_one_letter_code
_entity_poly.pdbx_strand_id
1 'polypeptide(L)'
;MVMRTIVITSGKGGVGKSSMTINIGYALASSGMKVCLIDADFGLKNLDVMMGLENRVIYDLKDVISNKCSLNQILVKDKRMESLYLLPACKSLSFENLNVDYMTKMIEQLKEEFDYILLDCPAGIEKGFQYASGLSQEAIIVVTLDVVSLRDADRVIGLLLKQGVSHLHMLVNKYNDEDIHKGRSLSLKDAYDILSIPLLGIVYDDHAMIEANNKGMPVFMDKNLAVSGCFSRIVKRLEGVEVPFQKNKKKPLLERIFG
;
A
#
# COMPACT_ATOMS: atom_id res chain seq x y z
N MET A 1 -22.30 -0.97 0.22
CA MET A 1 -21.02 -0.90 0.93
C MET A 1 -20.56 0.55 0.90
N VAL A 2 -20.01 1.09 1.95
CA VAL A 2 -19.48 2.47 1.91
C VAL A 2 -18.13 2.40 1.22
N MET A 3 -17.95 3.19 0.16
CA MET A 3 -16.69 3.31 -0.57
C MET A 3 -15.58 3.83 0.36
N ARG A 4 -14.38 3.30 0.25
CA ARG A 4 -13.25 3.64 1.13
C ARG A 4 -12.06 4.15 0.34
N THR A 5 -11.55 5.32 0.73
CA THR A 5 -10.30 5.88 0.22
C THR A 5 -9.24 5.78 1.30
N ILE A 6 -8.19 5.03 1.02
CA ILE A 6 -7.14 4.68 1.99
C ILE A 6 -5.79 5.14 1.46
N VAL A 7 -5.08 5.95 2.22
CA VAL A 7 -3.68 6.27 1.91
C VAL A 7 -2.76 5.24 2.55
N ILE A 8 -1.82 4.69 1.77
CA ILE A 8 -0.78 3.80 2.26
C ILE A 8 0.52 4.61 2.35
N THR A 9 0.99 4.81 3.55
CA THR A 9 2.08 5.75 3.85
C THR A 9 3.11 5.16 4.81
N SER A 10 4.23 5.86 4.97
CA SER A 10 5.26 5.55 5.96
C SER A 10 6.14 6.76 6.21
N GLY A 11 6.71 6.87 7.39
CA GLY A 11 7.71 7.92 7.68
C GLY A 11 9.06 7.70 7.00
N LYS A 12 9.42 6.44 6.71
CA LYS A 12 10.72 6.03 6.18
C LYS A 12 10.62 5.45 4.78
N GLY A 13 11.58 5.77 3.90
CA GLY A 13 11.72 5.13 2.61
C GLY A 13 12.13 3.65 2.70
N GLY A 14 11.74 2.83 1.70
CA GLY A 14 12.18 1.44 1.60
C GLY A 14 11.51 0.44 2.55
N VAL A 15 10.48 0.85 3.33
CA VAL A 15 9.71 -0.06 4.20
C VAL A 15 8.74 -0.97 3.42
N GLY A 16 8.52 -0.71 2.13
CA GLY A 16 7.71 -1.55 1.25
C GLY A 16 6.27 -1.07 1.01
N LYS A 17 6.00 0.25 1.11
CA LYS A 17 4.66 0.81 0.86
C LYS A 17 4.03 0.33 -0.43
N SER A 18 4.68 0.54 -1.57
CA SER A 18 4.19 0.18 -2.90
C SER A 18 3.90 -1.32 -3.02
N SER A 19 4.75 -2.18 -2.44
CA SER A 19 4.49 -3.62 -2.38
C SER A 19 3.24 -3.94 -1.56
N MET A 20 3.02 -3.23 -0.44
CA MET A 20 1.80 -3.39 0.37
C MET A 20 0.58 -2.91 -0.40
N THR A 21 0.64 -1.73 -1.02
CA THR A 21 -0.45 -1.16 -1.84
C THR A 21 -0.91 -2.14 -2.92
N ILE A 22 0.03 -2.67 -3.69
CA ILE A 22 -0.26 -3.61 -4.77
C ILE A 22 -0.90 -4.88 -4.23
N ASN A 23 -0.28 -5.55 -3.25
CA ASN A 23 -0.75 -6.85 -2.79
C ASN A 23 -2.07 -6.76 -1.99
N ILE A 24 -2.32 -5.68 -1.25
CA ILE A 24 -3.63 -5.39 -0.64
C ILE A 24 -4.68 -5.17 -1.73
N GLY A 25 -4.35 -4.40 -2.79
CA GLY A 25 -5.25 -4.18 -3.92
C GLY A 25 -5.65 -5.48 -4.61
N TYR A 26 -4.68 -6.38 -4.88
CA TYR A 26 -4.98 -7.69 -5.44
C TYR A 26 -5.83 -8.56 -4.49
N ALA A 27 -5.57 -8.49 -3.19
CA ALA A 27 -6.34 -9.26 -2.20
C ALA A 27 -7.79 -8.75 -2.09
N LEU A 28 -8.02 -7.43 -2.11
CA LEU A 28 -9.36 -6.83 -2.16
C LEU A 28 -10.09 -7.20 -3.46
N ALA A 29 -9.43 -7.06 -4.59
CA ALA A 29 -10.02 -7.41 -5.88
C ALA A 29 -10.37 -8.91 -5.98
N SER A 30 -9.53 -9.78 -5.40
CA SER A 30 -9.80 -11.22 -5.29
C SER A 30 -11.00 -11.56 -4.38
N SER A 31 -11.38 -10.68 -3.46
CA SER A 31 -12.59 -10.82 -2.64
C SER A 31 -13.85 -10.25 -3.28
N GLY A 32 -13.76 -9.83 -4.55
CA GLY A 32 -14.90 -9.34 -5.35
C GLY A 32 -15.06 -7.82 -5.34
N MET A 33 -14.16 -7.06 -4.72
CA MET A 33 -14.21 -5.60 -4.69
C MET A 33 -13.65 -5.00 -5.98
N LYS A 34 -14.23 -3.90 -6.45
CA LYS A 34 -13.67 -3.08 -7.53
C LYS A 34 -12.69 -2.08 -6.95
N VAL A 35 -11.41 -2.20 -7.33
CA VAL A 35 -10.30 -1.50 -6.68
C VAL A 35 -9.55 -0.63 -7.67
N CYS A 36 -9.26 0.62 -7.29
CA CYS A 36 -8.36 1.52 -7.99
C CYS A 36 -7.10 1.76 -7.14
N LEU A 37 -5.93 1.45 -7.68
CA LEU A 37 -4.65 1.86 -7.13
C LEU A 37 -4.25 3.18 -7.77
N ILE A 38 -3.83 4.15 -6.97
CA ILE A 38 -3.34 5.44 -7.45
C ILE A 38 -1.87 5.56 -7.04
N ASP A 39 -1.00 5.68 -8.02
CA ASP A 39 0.41 6.00 -7.78
C ASP A 39 0.54 7.52 -7.55
N ALA A 40 0.60 7.91 -6.27
CA ALA A 40 0.72 9.29 -5.86
C ALA A 40 2.20 9.73 -5.68
N ASP A 41 3.17 8.90 -6.05
CA ASP A 41 4.60 9.27 -6.11
C ASP A 41 4.95 9.88 -7.47
N PHE A 42 4.54 11.14 -7.65
CA PHE A 42 4.82 11.88 -8.89
C PHE A 42 6.32 12.12 -9.04
N GLY A 43 6.92 11.50 -10.06
CA GLY A 43 8.34 11.59 -10.35
C GLY A 43 9.08 10.25 -10.29
N LEU A 44 8.67 9.35 -9.41
CA LEU A 44 9.23 8.00 -9.29
C LEU A 44 8.13 6.96 -9.56
N LYS A 45 7.78 6.77 -10.83
CA LYS A 45 6.82 5.72 -11.24
C LYS A 45 7.29 4.35 -10.75
N ASN A 46 6.50 3.70 -9.92
CA ASN A 46 6.86 2.39 -9.39
C ASN A 46 5.74 1.34 -9.53
N LEU A 47 4.47 1.73 -9.37
CA LEU A 47 3.38 0.76 -9.38
C LEU A 47 3.19 0.08 -10.74
N ASP A 48 3.30 0.83 -11.85
CA ASP A 48 3.15 0.28 -13.20
C ASP A 48 4.19 -0.82 -13.49
N VAL A 49 5.45 -0.58 -13.13
CA VAL A 49 6.56 -1.54 -13.29
C VAL A 49 6.37 -2.76 -12.38
N MET A 50 6.08 -2.53 -11.09
CA MET A 50 5.90 -3.61 -10.12
C MET A 50 4.66 -4.46 -10.41
N MET A 51 3.68 -3.93 -11.15
CA MET A 51 2.51 -4.66 -11.65
C MET A 51 2.72 -5.23 -13.06
N GLY A 52 3.84 -4.95 -13.73
CA GLY A 52 4.08 -5.35 -15.12
C GLY A 52 3.07 -4.75 -16.10
N LEU A 53 2.67 -3.50 -15.87
CA LEU A 53 1.69 -2.75 -16.66
C LEU A 53 2.33 -1.56 -17.41
N GLU A 54 3.64 -1.34 -17.30
CA GLU A 54 4.37 -0.20 -17.85
C GLU A 54 4.14 0.00 -19.35
N ASN A 55 3.99 -1.07 -20.10
CA ASN A 55 3.74 -1.03 -21.56
C ASN A 55 2.26 -0.77 -21.91
N ARG A 56 1.36 -0.66 -20.92
CA ARG A 56 -0.07 -0.40 -21.12
C ARG A 56 -0.46 1.03 -20.78
N VAL A 57 0.44 1.81 -20.18
CA VAL A 57 0.24 3.21 -19.85
C VAL A 57 0.46 4.05 -21.10
N ILE A 58 -0.63 4.50 -21.73
CA ILE A 58 -0.61 5.34 -22.95
C ILE A 58 -0.72 6.80 -22.57
N TYR A 59 -1.65 7.13 -21.71
CA TYR A 59 -1.94 8.47 -21.21
C TYR A 59 -1.68 8.56 -19.71
N ASP A 60 -1.45 9.76 -19.21
CA ASP A 60 -1.30 10.04 -17.78
C ASP A 60 -2.20 11.21 -17.33
N LEU A 61 -2.10 11.56 -16.05
CA LEU A 61 -2.93 12.61 -15.45
C LEU A 61 -2.79 13.98 -16.15
N LYS A 62 -1.60 14.31 -16.71
CA LYS A 62 -1.38 15.53 -17.45
C LYS A 62 -2.22 15.59 -18.75
N ASP A 63 -2.41 14.45 -19.39
CA ASP A 63 -3.22 14.39 -20.61
C ASP A 63 -4.70 14.65 -20.31
N VAL A 64 -5.19 14.19 -19.15
CA VAL A 64 -6.55 14.51 -18.69
C VAL A 64 -6.69 15.99 -18.33
N ILE A 65 -5.75 16.55 -17.57
CA ILE A 65 -5.73 17.99 -17.23
C ILE A 65 -5.69 18.87 -18.50
N SER A 66 -5.01 18.40 -19.53
CA SER A 66 -4.91 19.09 -20.82
C SER A 66 -6.09 18.81 -21.76
N ASN A 67 -7.14 18.11 -21.31
CA ASN A 67 -8.32 17.70 -22.09
C ASN A 67 -7.99 16.87 -23.35
N LYS A 68 -6.88 16.13 -23.37
CA LYS A 68 -6.51 15.23 -24.45
C LYS A 68 -7.21 13.88 -24.37
N CYS A 69 -7.58 13.46 -23.15
CA CYS A 69 -8.28 12.21 -22.88
C CYS A 69 -9.17 12.35 -21.64
N SER A 70 -10.08 11.39 -21.46
CA SER A 70 -10.92 11.30 -20.26
C SER A 70 -10.21 10.56 -19.13
N LEU A 71 -10.72 10.68 -17.89
CA LEU A 71 -10.22 9.96 -16.72
C LEU A 71 -10.24 8.43 -16.97
N ASN A 72 -11.29 7.91 -17.57
CA ASN A 72 -11.41 6.47 -17.84
C ASN A 72 -10.36 5.95 -18.83
N GLN A 73 -9.81 6.79 -19.69
CA GLN A 73 -8.77 6.39 -20.64
C GLN A 73 -7.38 6.27 -20.03
N ILE A 74 -7.13 6.88 -18.86
CA ILE A 74 -5.87 6.73 -18.13
C ILE A 74 -5.90 5.59 -17.10
N LEU A 75 -7.08 5.03 -16.80
CA LEU A 75 -7.22 3.88 -15.92
C LEU A 75 -6.76 2.61 -16.63
N VAL A 76 -5.66 2.05 -16.17
CA VAL A 76 -5.11 0.81 -16.73
C VAL A 76 -5.70 -0.38 -16.00
N LYS A 77 -6.59 -1.13 -16.65
CA LYS A 77 -7.13 -2.38 -16.12
C LYS A 77 -6.03 -3.45 -16.02
N ASP A 78 -5.92 -4.12 -14.86
CA ASP A 78 -4.96 -5.22 -14.72
C ASP A 78 -5.34 -6.41 -15.62
N LYS A 79 -4.31 -7.06 -16.18
CA LYS A 79 -4.51 -8.19 -17.11
C LYS A 79 -4.88 -9.51 -16.44
N ARG A 80 -4.65 -9.60 -15.12
CA ARG A 80 -4.82 -10.83 -14.31
C ARG A 80 -6.00 -10.74 -13.35
N MET A 81 -6.44 -9.51 -13.05
CA MET A 81 -7.50 -9.22 -12.08
C MET A 81 -8.46 -8.18 -12.65
N GLU A 82 -9.60 -8.62 -13.16
CA GLU A 82 -10.54 -7.77 -13.91
C GLU A 82 -11.12 -6.61 -13.10
N SER A 83 -11.21 -6.76 -11.79
CA SER A 83 -11.73 -5.74 -10.87
C SER A 83 -10.65 -4.81 -10.32
N LEU A 84 -9.38 -4.92 -10.78
CA LEU A 84 -8.26 -4.09 -10.34
C LEU A 84 -7.82 -3.14 -11.45
N TYR A 85 -7.69 -1.86 -11.08
CA TYR A 85 -7.27 -0.78 -11.97
C TYR A 85 -6.12 -0.01 -11.36
N LEU A 86 -5.23 0.50 -12.21
CA LEU A 86 -4.15 1.40 -11.85
C LEU A 86 -4.38 2.76 -12.49
N LEU A 87 -4.34 3.83 -11.70
CA LEU A 87 -4.13 5.19 -12.16
C LEU A 87 -2.62 5.49 -12.00
N PRO A 88 -1.86 5.53 -13.11
CA PRO A 88 -0.41 5.64 -13.04
C PRO A 88 0.04 7.03 -12.65
N ALA A 89 1.21 7.14 -12.01
CA ALA A 89 1.86 8.41 -11.73
C ALA A 89 2.20 9.17 -13.01
N CYS A 90 2.12 10.49 -12.95
CA CYS A 90 2.55 11.37 -14.02
C CYS A 90 4.01 11.80 -13.82
N LYS A 91 4.88 11.50 -14.78
CA LYS A 91 6.32 11.87 -14.74
C LYS A 91 6.57 13.37 -14.85
N SER A 92 5.68 14.09 -15.50
CA SER A 92 5.87 15.49 -15.89
C SER A 92 5.13 16.49 -15.00
N LEU A 93 4.37 16.01 -14.02
CA LEU A 93 3.71 16.86 -13.02
C LEU A 93 4.50 16.83 -11.72
N SER A 94 4.72 18.00 -11.15
CA SER A 94 5.15 18.13 -9.76
C SER A 94 3.94 18.50 -8.89
N PHE A 95 4.01 18.20 -7.59
CA PHE A 95 2.96 18.58 -6.63
C PHE A 95 2.67 20.09 -6.62
N GLU A 96 3.64 20.92 -7.06
CA GLU A 96 3.51 22.37 -7.15
C GLU A 96 2.54 22.82 -8.25
N ASN A 97 2.40 21.98 -9.28
CA ASN A 97 1.56 22.22 -10.45
C ASN A 97 0.21 21.50 -10.40
N LEU A 98 -0.04 20.73 -9.32
CA LEU A 98 -1.31 20.04 -9.15
C LEU A 98 -2.32 20.92 -8.43
N ASN A 99 -3.48 21.10 -9.05
CA ASN A 99 -4.61 21.75 -8.42
C ASN A 99 -5.32 20.75 -7.49
N VAL A 100 -5.38 21.07 -6.18
CA VAL A 100 -6.04 20.24 -5.16
C VAL A 100 -7.51 19.99 -5.52
N ASP A 101 -8.22 21.04 -5.98
CA ASP A 101 -9.65 20.92 -6.33
C ASP A 101 -9.86 19.95 -7.50
N TYR A 102 -8.93 19.91 -8.45
CA TYR A 102 -9.00 18.97 -9.57
C TYR A 102 -8.88 17.51 -9.10
N MET A 103 -7.91 17.27 -8.22
CA MET A 103 -7.71 15.92 -7.70
C MET A 103 -8.85 15.47 -6.78
N THR A 104 -9.39 16.39 -6.00
CA THR A 104 -10.57 16.10 -5.19
C THR A 104 -11.75 15.69 -6.08
N LYS A 105 -12.02 16.45 -7.15
CA LYS A 105 -13.07 16.10 -8.12
C LYS A 105 -12.81 14.76 -8.82
N MET A 106 -11.55 14.48 -9.16
CA MET A 106 -11.18 13.20 -9.74
C MET A 106 -11.44 12.04 -8.78
N ILE A 107 -11.05 12.18 -7.51
CA ILE A 107 -11.34 11.17 -6.50
C ILE A 107 -12.86 10.99 -6.33
N GLU A 108 -13.65 12.07 -6.30
CA GLU A 108 -15.11 11.96 -6.22
C GLU A 108 -15.71 11.20 -7.43
N GLN A 109 -15.21 11.42 -8.64
CA GLN A 109 -15.63 10.63 -9.81
C GLN A 109 -15.26 9.14 -9.67
N LEU A 110 -14.05 8.84 -9.19
CA LEU A 110 -13.63 7.45 -8.95
C LEU A 110 -14.47 6.76 -7.86
N LYS A 111 -14.93 7.52 -6.87
CA LYS A 111 -15.82 7.00 -5.81
C LYS A 111 -17.15 6.45 -6.32
N GLU A 112 -17.62 6.91 -7.46
CA GLU A 112 -18.85 6.39 -8.07
C GLU A 112 -18.67 5.00 -8.70
N GLU A 113 -17.41 4.65 -9.03
CA GLU A 113 -17.11 3.43 -9.78
C GLU A 113 -16.40 2.35 -8.98
N PHE A 114 -15.70 2.70 -7.88
CA PHE A 114 -14.83 1.79 -7.13
C PHE A 114 -15.29 1.61 -5.69
N ASP A 115 -15.14 0.40 -5.17
CA ASP A 115 -15.38 0.10 -3.74
C ASP A 115 -14.21 0.56 -2.87
N TYR A 116 -12.99 0.48 -3.42
CA TYR A 116 -11.76 0.89 -2.77
C TYR A 116 -10.88 1.72 -3.69
N ILE A 117 -10.35 2.81 -3.16
CA ILE A 117 -9.27 3.59 -3.75
C ILE A 117 -8.08 3.54 -2.80
N LEU A 118 -6.96 2.97 -3.24
CA LEU A 118 -5.72 2.90 -2.47
C LEU A 118 -4.70 3.87 -3.07
N LEU A 119 -4.26 4.86 -2.28
CA LEU A 119 -3.24 5.82 -2.70
C LEU A 119 -1.87 5.38 -2.19
N ASP A 120 -0.96 5.03 -3.11
CA ASP A 120 0.46 4.82 -2.77
C ASP A 120 1.15 6.16 -2.61
N CYS A 121 1.39 6.54 -1.37
CA CYS A 121 1.92 7.83 -1.01
C CYS A 121 3.46 7.85 -1.09
N PRO A 122 4.12 8.94 -1.52
CA PRO A 122 5.57 9.07 -1.38
C PRO A 122 6.01 8.93 0.08
N ALA A 123 7.27 8.53 0.30
CA ALA A 123 7.83 8.43 1.63
C ALA A 123 8.04 9.82 2.25
N GLY A 124 7.95 9.89 3.58
CA GLY A 124 8.22 11.12 4.33
C GLY A 124 6.98 11.94 4.60
N ILE A 125 7.17 13.23 4.85
CA ILE A 125 6.14 14.15 5.35
C ILE A 125 6.00 15.42 4.48
N GLU A 126 6.59 15.41 3.30
CA GLU A 126 6.63 16.55 2.39
C GLU A 126 5.30 16.78 1.68
N LYS A 127 5.27 17.73 0.73
CA LYS A 127 4.05 18.14 0.01
C LYS A 127 3.27 16.98 -0.59
N GLY A 128 3.97 15.97 -1.15
CA GLY A 128 3.34 14.80 -1.73
C GLY A 128 2.53 13.97 -0.72
N PHE A 129 3.08 13.79 0.47
CA PHE A 129 2.37 13.14 1.57
C PHE A 129 1.13 13.97 1.99
N GLN A 130 1.31 15.28 2.21
CA GLN A 130 0.20 16.15 2.63
C GLN A 130 -0.94 16.14 1.62
N TYR A 131 -0.60 16.06 0.35
CA TYR A 131 -1.54 16.01 -0.75
C TYR A 131 -2.31 14.69 -0.78
N ALA A 132 -1.61 13.55 -0.81
CA ALA A 132 -2.24 12.24 -0.87
C ALA A 132 -3.10 11.95 0.38
N SER A 133 -2.61 12.34 1.57
CA SER A 133 -3.34 12.15 2.83
C SER A 133 -4.61 13.00 2.92
N GLY A 134 -4.60 14.23 2.37
CA GLY A 134 -5.78 15.10 2.33
C GLY A 134 -6.94 14.57 1.49
N LEU A 135 -6.68 13.60 0.60
CA LEU A 135 -7.70 12.94 -0.22
C LEU A 135 -8.32 11.70 0.44
N SER A 136 -7.85 11.33 1.64
CA SER A 136 -8.22 10.08 2.31
C SER A 136 -8.80 10.35 3.69
N GLN A 137 -9.69 9.45 4.12
CA GLN A 137 -10.24 9.45 5.49
C GLN A 137 -9.62 8.37 6.36
N GLU A 138 -8.87 7.47 5.75
CA GLU A 138 -8.27 6.32 6.38
C GLU A 138 -6.81 6.17 5.91
N ALA A 139 -5.95 5.68 6.81
CA ALA A 139 -4.54 5.46 6.49
C ALA A 139 -4.02 4.12 7.01
N ILE A 140 -3.20 3.46 6.19
CA ILE A 140 -2.39 2.31 6.58
C ILE A 140 -0.93 2.78 6.66
N ILE A 141 -0.38 2.77 7.86
CA ILE A 141 0.99 3.17 8.15
C ILE A 141 1.87 1.93 8.13
N VAL A 142 2.70 1.83 7.09
CA VAL A 142 3.64 0.70 6.92
C VAL A 142 4.92 0.98 7.70
N VAL A 143 5.28 0.05 8.58
CA VAL A 143 6.46 0.14 9.45
C VAL A 143 7.30 -1.13 9.40
N THR A 144 8.57 -0.98 9.71
CA THR A 144 9.47 -2.07 10.13
C THR A 144 9.77 -1.93 11.62
N LEU A 145 10.09 -3.03 12.29
CA LEU A 145 10.31 -3.04 13.75
C LEU A 145 11.71 -2.53 14.13
N ASP A 146 12.05 -1.31 13.67
CA ASP A 146 13.24 -0.58 14.05
C ASP A 146 12.87 0.81 14.59
N VAL A 147 13.71 1.33 15.49
CA VAL A 147 13.49 2.60 16.21
C VAL A 147 13.23 3.77 15.26
N VAL A 148 13.97 3.84 14.15
CA VAL A 148 13.86 4.96 13.20
C VAL A 148 12.51 4.89 12.48
N SER A 149 12.13 3.71 12.00
CA SER A 149 10.85 3.50 11.32
C SER A 149 9.66 3.86 12.21
N LEU A 150 9.68 3.44 13.48
CA LEU A 150 8.58 3.74 14.41
C LEU A 150 8.55 5.22 14.80
N ARG A 151 9.69 5.86 15.04
CA ARG A 151 9.73 7.29 15.33
C ARG A 151 9.22 8.15 14.17
N ASP A 152 9.61 7.81 12.94
CA ASP A 152 9.14 8.52 11.76
C ASP A 152 7.64 8.25 11.51
N ALA A 153 7.16 7.04 11.80
CA ALA A 153 5.74 6.71 11.74
C ALA A 153 4.90 7.50 12.76
N ASP A 154 5.39 7.69 13.97
CA ASP A 154 4.72 8.52 15.00
C ASP A 154 4.51 9.96 14.51
N ARG A 155 5.53 10.54 13.86
CA ARG A 155 5.40 11.87 13.22
C ARG A 155 4.33 11.90 12.13
N VAL A 156 4.30 10.87 11.29
CA VAL A 156 3.29 10.71 10.22
C VAL A 156 1.89 10.64 10.82
N ILE A 157 1.70 9.85 11.89
CA ILE A 157 0.43 9.74 12.62
C ILE A 157 -0.03 11.11 13.11
N GLY A 158 0.85 11.88 13.76
CA GLY A 158 0.54 13.22 14.24
C GLY A 158 0.08 14.18 13.12
N LEU A 159 0.66 14.06 11.92
CA LEU A 159 0.27 14.86 10.76
C LEU A 159 -1.07 14.41 10.17
N LEU A 160 -1.31 13.11 10.06
CA LEU A 160 -2.58 12.55 9.58
C LEU A 160 -3.75 13.01 10.46
N LEU A 161 -3.59 12.92 11.78
CA LEU A 161 -4.59 13.37 12.74
C LEU A 161 -4.88 14.88 12.62
N LYS A 162 -3.85 15.71 12.40
CA LYS A 162 -4.02 17.16 12.14
C LYS A 162 -4.79 17.45 10.84
N GLN A 163 -4.73 16.57 9.86
CA GLN A 163 -5.47 16.66 8.61
C GLN A 163 -6.88 16.07 8.67
N GLY A 164 -7.28 15.52 9.83
CA GLY A 164 -8.60 14.93 10.03
C GLY A 164 -8.69 13.45 9.60
N VAL A 165 -7.57 12.80 9.26
CA VAL A 165 -7.54 11.37 8.99
C VAL A 165 -7.57 10.63 10.32
N SER A 166 -8.73 10.05 10.69
CA SER A 166 -8.96 9.47 12.01
C SER A 166 -8.89 7.95 12.06
N HIS A 167 -9.10 7.27 10.92
CA HIS A 167 -9.05 5.82 10.85
C HIS A 167 -7.63 5.37 10.47
N LEU A 168 -6.81 5.12 11.49
CA LEU A 168 -5.39 4.78 11.34
C LEU A 168 -5.13 3.32 11.67
N HIS A 169 -4.32 2.66 10.85
CA HIS A 169 -3.93 1.26 11.03
C HIS A 169 -2.43 1.08 10.86
N MET A 170 -1.81 0.29 11.73
CA MET A 170 -0.42 -0.11 11.61
C MET A 170 -0.30 -1.40 10.79
N LEU A 171 0.60 -1.42 9.82
CA LEU A 171 0.97 -2.62 9.07
C LEU A 171 2.48 -2.87 9.23
N VAL A 172 2.83 -3.95 9.91
CA VAL A 172 4.22 -4.34 10.10
C VAL A 172 4.70 -5.17 8.91
N ASN A 173 5.73 -4.68 8.22
CA ASN A 173 6.39 -5.38 7.13
C ASN A 173 7.79 -5.87 7.54
N LYS A 174 8.34 -6.82 6.80
CA LYS A 174 9.63 -7.46 7.06
C LYS A 174 9.74 -8.02 8.49
N TYR A 175 8.64 -8.60 8.97
CA TYR A 175 8.57 -9.20 10.28
C TYR A 175 9.40 -10.47 10.35
N ASN A 176 10.28 -10.57 11.35
CA ASN A 176 11.12 -11.74 11.57
C ASN A 176 11.16 -12.12 13.06
N ASP A 177 10.58 -13.27 13.42
CA ASP A 177 10.56 -13.78 14.79
C ASP A 177 11.96 -13.97 15.37
N GLU A 178 12.92 -14.41 14.55
CA GLU A 178 14.28 -14.69 15.00
C GLU A 178 15.02 -13.40 15.40
N ASP A 179 14.81 -12.30 14.65
CA ASP A 179 15.44 -11.02 14.96
C ASP A 179 14.87 -10.41 16.24
N ILE A 180 13.58 -10.59 16.51
CA ILE A 180 12.96 -10.17 17.77
C ILE A 180 13.54 -10.98 18.94
N HIS A 181 13.61 -12.31 18.82
CA HIS A 181 14.17 -13.17 19.86
C HIS A 181 15.65 -12.90 20.17
N LYS A 182 16.40 -12.45 19.16
CA LYS A 182 17.82 -12.09 19.31
C LYS A 182 18.02 -10.62 19.71
N GLY A 183 16.97 -9.85 19.95
CA GLY A 183 17.04 -8.43 20.29
C GLY A 183 17.54 -7.53 19.17
N ARG A 184 17.48 -7.96 17.92
CA ARG A 184 17.88 -7.18 16.73
C ARG A 184 16.76 -6.27 16.22
N SER A 185 15.51 -6.60 16.52
CA SER A 185 14.32 -5.83 16.19
C SER A 185 13.48 -5.60 17.45
N LEU A 186 12.70 -4.53 17.43
CA LEU A 186 11.69 -4.26 18.45
C LEU A 186 10.57 -5.30 18.36
N SER A 187 9.81 -5.46 19.45
CA SER A 187 8.64 -6.33 19.47
C SER A 187 7.39 -5.63 18.92
N LEU A 188 6.35 -6.40 18.60
CA LEU A 188 5.04 -5.85 18.25
C LEU A 188 4.44 -5.03 19.40
N LYS A 189 4.74 -5.41 20.64
CA LYS A 189 4.31 -4.68 21.82
C LYS A 189 4.97 -3.30 21.86
N ASP A 190 6.30 -3.22 21.65
CA ASP A 190 7.01 -1.95 21.62
C ASP A 190 6.44 -1.03 20.52
N ALA A 191 6.16 -1.58 19.33
CA ALA A 191 5.54 -0.82 18.24
C ALA A 191 4.15 -0.29 18.62
N TYR A 192 3.32 -1.10 19.30
CA TYR A 192 2.01 -0.67 19.77
C TYR A 192 2.13 0.40 20.86
N ASP A 193 3.04 0.22 21.82
CA ASP A 193 3.26 1.17 22.91
C ASP A 193 3.74 2.55 22.39
N ILE A 194 4.52 2.55 21.29
CA ILE A 194 5.01 3.79 20.64
C ILE A 194 3.92 4.45 19.81
N LEU A 195 3.23 3.71 18.94
CA LEU A 195 2.34 4.29 17.93
C LEU A 195 0.89 4.43 18.39
N SER A 196 0.45 3.63 19.35
CA SER A 196 -0.91 3.63 19.92
C SER A 196 -2.06 3.54 18.91
N ILE A 197 -1.81 2.87 17.76
CA ILE A 197 -2.83 2.62 16.72
C ILE A 197 -3.01 1.11 16.50
N PRO A 198 -4.20 0.66 16.04
CA PRO A 198 -4.49 -0.76 15.88
C PRO A 198 -3.59 -1.43 14.84
N LEU A 199 -3.14 -2.65 15.15
CA LEU A 199 -2.39 -3.51 14.23
C LEU A 199 -3.34 -4.17 13.23
N LEU A 200 -3.24 -3.78 11.96
CA LEU A 200 -4.00 -4.38 10.87
C LEU A 200 -3.42 -5.74 10.43
N GLY A 201 -2.10 -5.83 10.38
CA GLY A 201 -1.46 -7.04 9.88
C GLY A 201 0.05 -7.08 10.02
N ILE A 202 0.56 -8.27 9.73
CA ILE A 202 1.99 -8.58 9.73
C ILE A 202 2.31 -9.26 8.41
N VAL A 203 3.33 -8.76 7.72
CA VAL A 203 3.91 -9.37 6.52
C VAL A 203 5.32 -9.82 6.86
N TYR A 204 5.58 -11.11 6.72
CA TYR A 204 6.87 -11.69 7.03
C TYR A 204 7.96 -11.24 6.05
N ASP A 205 9.20 -11.19 6.54
CA ASP A 205 10.36 -10.99 5.67
C ASP A 205 10.53 -12.22 4.77
N ASP A 206 10.37 -12.00 3.46
CA ASP A 206 10.41 -13.07 2.47
C ASP A 206 11.04 -12.54 1.17
N HIS A 207 12.08 -13.21 0.69
CA HIS A 207 12.75 -12.87 -0.57
C HIS A 207 11.82 -12.92 -1.78
N ALA A 208 10.76 -13.73 -1.72
CA ALA A 208 9.75 -13.79 -2.77
C ALA A 208 9.10 -12.42 -3.05
N MET A 209 9.05 -11.51 -2.07
CA MET A 209 8.55 -10.14 -2.25
C MET A 209 9.41 -9.36 -3.25
N ILE A 210 10.74 -9.49 -3.15
CA ILE A 210 11.69 -8.81 -4.03
C ILE A 210 11.63 -9.42 -5.43
N GLU A 211 11.62 -10.75 -5.51
CA GLU A 211 11.53 -11.46 -6.79
C GLU A 211 10.23 -11.16 -7.54
N ALA A 212 9.11 -11.12 -6.83
CA ALA A 212 7.81 -10.80 -7.38
C ALA A 212 7.78 -9.37 -7.96
N ASN A 213 8.30 -8.39 -7.22
CA ASN A 213 8.40 -7.01 -7.67
C ASN A 213 9.28 -6.90 -8.94
N ASN A 214 10.42 -7.58 -8.99
CA ASN A 214 11.32 -7.57 -10.15
C ASN A 214 10.72 -8.25 -11.40
N LYS A 215 9.79 -9.18 -11.20
CA LYS A 215 9.08 -9.88 -12.28
C LYS A 215 7.79 -9.16 -12.71
N GLY A 216 7.43 -8.05 -12.08
CA GLY A 216 6.15 -7.37 -12.30
C GLY A 216 4.94 -8.28 -11.97
N MET A 217 5.10 -9.19 -11.00
CA MET A 217 4.07 -10.14 -10.59
C MET A 217 3.87 -10.07 -9.08
N PRO A 218 2.75 -9.52 -8.59
CA PRO A 218 2.50 -9.40 -7.16
C PRO A 218 2.49 -10.76 -6.45
N VAL A 219 3.11 -10.82 -5.28
CA VAL A 219 3.30 -12.07 -4.52
C VAL A 219 1.97 -12.70 -4.11
N PHE A 220 0.92 -11.91 -3.95
CA PHE A 220 -0.44 -12.38 -3.66
C PHE A 220 -0.97 -13.38 -4.70
N MET A 221 -0.52 -13.27 -5.95
CA MET A 221 -0.96 -14.15 -7.04
C MET A 221 -0.43 -15.58 -6.91
N ASP A 222 0.68 -15.78 -6.23
CA ASP A 222 1.21 -17.13 -5.95
C ASP A 222 0.71 -17.64 -4.59
N LYS A 223 -0.32 -18.48 -4.63
CA LYS A 223 -0.94 -19.04 -3.43
C LYS A 223 -0.07 -20.07 -2.70
N ASN A 224 1.02 -20.54 -3.30
CA ASN A 224 1.97 -21.46 -2.66
C ASN A 224 2.91 -20.71 -1.70
N LEU A 225 3.06 -19.40 -1.85
CA LEU A 225 3.88 -18.58 -0.97
C LEU A 225 3.16 -18.29 0.35
N ALA A 226 3.83 -18.58 1.46
CA ALA A 226 3.28 -18.34 2.79
C ALA A 226 2.93 -16.86 3.02
N VAL A 227 3.74 -15.94 2.48
CA VAL A 227 3.54 -14.49 2.55
C VAL A 227 2.27 -14.04 1.83
N SER A 228 1.84 -14.73 0.77
CA SER A 228 0.57 -14.44 0.07
C SER A 228 -0.63 -14.48 1.01
N GLY A 229 -0.68 -15.44 1.94
CA GLY A 229 -1.73 -15.56 2.93
C GLY A 229 -1.80 -14.40 3.93
N CYS A 230 -0.74 -13.61 4.10
CA CYS A 230 -0.75 -12.42 4.95
C CYS A 230 -1.76 -11.39 4.42
N PHE A 231 -1.78 -11.15 3.11
CA PHE A 231 -2.64 -10.16 2.49
C PHE A 231 -4.13 -10.53 2.58
N SER A 232 -4.48 -11.81 2.44
CA SER A 232 -5.86 -12.27 2.65
C SER A 232 -6.33 -12.00 4.09
N ARG A 233 -5.46 -12.16 5.09
CA ARG A 233 -5.79 -11.87 6.49
C ARG A 233 -5.88 -10.37 6.77
N ILE A 234 -5.01 -9.56 6.13
CA ILE A 234 -5.05 -8.09 6.21
C ILE A 234 -6.39 -7.59 5.68
N VAL A 235 -6.80 -8.03 4.49
CA VAL A 235 -8.08 -7.63 3.89
C VAL A 235 -9.26 -8.02 4.76
N LYS A 236 -9.30 -9.25 5.29
CA LYS A 236 -10.37 -9.67 6.22
C LYS A 236 -10.49 -8.75 7.43
N ARG A 237 -9.36 -8.36 8.06
CA ARG A 237 -9.39 -7.41 9.19
C ARG A 237 -9.80 -6.01 8.75
N LEU A 238 -9.37 -5.58 7.57
CA LEU A 238 -9.78 -4.32 6.98
C LEU A 238 -11.31 -4.27 6.78
N GLU A 239 -11.92 -5.41 6.44
CA GLU A 239 -13.37 -5.61 6.35
C GLU A 239 -14.07 -5.84 7.71
N GLY A 240 -13.34 -5.73 8.82
CA GLY A 240 -13.89 -5.89 10.17
C GLY A 240 -14.06 -7.35 10.62
N VAL A 241 -13.53 -8.30 9.87
CA VAL A 241 -13.57 -9.73 10.26
C VAL A 241 -12.43 -10.01 11.23
N GLU A 242 -12.73 -10.53 12.40
CA GLU A 242 -11.72 -10.96 13.36
C GLU A 242 -10.95 -12.17 12.82
N VAL A 243 -9.66 -11.98 12.61
CA VAL A 243 -8.74 -13.04 12.17
C VAL A 243 -7.53 -13.06 13.09
N PRO A 244 -7.20 -14.19 13.74
CA PRO A 244 -6.05 -14.26 14.64
C PRO A 244 -4.73 -14.02 13.88
N PHE A 245 -3.76 -13.42 14.57
CA PHE A 245 -2.40 -13.29 14.05
C PHE A 245 -1.72 -14.66 14.12
N GLN A 246 -1.37 -15.23 12.96
CA GLN A 246 -0.68 -16.52 12.91
C GLN A 246 0.80 -16.32 13.28
N LYS A 247 1.31 -17.22 14.11
CA LYS A 247 2.77 -17.38 14.27
C LYS A 247 3.33 -18.04 13.01
N ASN A 248 4.51 -17.61 12.58
CA ASN A 248 5.18 -18.24 11.44
C ASN A 248 5.38 -19.74 11.73
N LYS A 249 4.83 -20.62 10.90
CA LYS A 249 5.20 -22.03 10.96
C LYS A 249 6.67 -22.11 10.51
N LYS A 250 7.59 -22.39 11.44
CA LYS A 250 9.00 -22.65 11.10
C LYS A 250 9.03 -23.67 9.96
N LYS A 251 9.78 -23.39 8.90
CA LYS A 251 10.07 -24.39 7.87
C LYS A 251 10.60 -25.62 8.58
N PRO A 252 10.20 -26.85 8.19
CA PRO A 252 10.72 -28.08 8.77
C PRO A 252 12.25 -28.08 8.78
N LEU A 253 12.86 -28.65 9.79
CA LEU A 253 14.33 -28.66 9.99
C LEU A 253 15.08 -29.17 8.74
N LEU A 254 14.47 -30.09 7.99
CA LEU A 254 15.01 -30.67 6.77
C LEU A 254 15.18 -29.69 5.60
N GLU A 255 14.28 -28.72 5.44
CA GLU A 255 14.43 -27.68 4.42
C GLU A 255 15.48 -26.60 4.77
N ARG A 256 15.93 -26.54 6.05
CA ARG A 256 17.00 -25.62 6.50
C ARG A 256 18.41 -26.18 6.22
N ILE A 257 18.53 -27.47 5.96
CA ILE A 257 19.82 -28.17 5.79
C ILE A 257 20.12 -28.43 4.32
N PHE A 258 19.10 -28.48 3.47
CA PHE A 258 19.22 -28.86 2.04
C PHE A 258 18.67 -27.83 1.04
N GLY A 259 18.36 -26.58 1.48
CA GLY A 259 17.87 -25.49 0.61
C GLY A 259 18.88 -24.38 0.39
#